data_09c2388825ff8aa960812a319bea0e7a
#
_entry.id   09c2388825ff8aa960812a319bea0e7a
#
_cell.length_a   1.000
_cell.length_b   1.000
_cell.length_c   1.000
_cell.angle_alpha   90.00
_cell.angle_beta   90.00
_cell.angle_gamma   90.00
#
_symmetry.space_group_name_H-M   'P 1'
#
loop_
_entity.id
_entity.type
_entity.pdbx_description
1 polymer ?
#
loop_
_entity_poly.entity_id
_entity_poly.type
_entity_poly.pdbx_seq_one_letter_code
_entity_poly.pdbx_strand_id
1 'polypeptide(L)'
;DICLRLLPIQTRLEPQSLIEWQQMPEQWSKIEFDKNNADQFIEAVEKANETIFVSAQEARALGFGFIKADDSDENSVEIPRWRHAQINIDHPLLQQGLVILDTPGLNDAGIGSELIISLTPHAQAAVFIMPINSEVATSDLTIYREFFAGKEDDNSRFVVLNKIDTLWDDSKTAEQNDVAIEIKRLDAAHALGVSEERVMAVSAKKGLLAKINNDEELLKRSHIELVDNMLGNSILQRRDEIMYTRLMADLQVIQQKVRSLLNRRASDLYEQLSELNELQAKNETIMHQQRLKITQDQDTFEVSVGRIHAIRIVH
;
A
#
# COMPACT_ATOMS: atom_id res chain seq x y z
N ASP A 1 23.98 13.21 2.41
CA ASP A 1 24.05 13.88 3.73
C ASP A 1 23.51 12.93 4.79
N ILE A 2 24.23 12.79 5.90
CA ILE A 2 23.77 12.03 7.06
C ILE A 2 22.86 12.94 7.87
N CYS A 3 21.59 12.59 7.98
CA CYS A 3 20.60 13.42 8.65
C CYS A 3 19.35 12.63 9.06
N LEU A 4 18.65 13.18 10.04
CA LEU A 4 17.28 12.82 10.38
C LEU A 4 16.34 13.90 9.83
N ARG A 5 15.27 13.46 9.17
CA ARG A 5 14.18 14.33 8.74
C ARG A 5 12.91 13.93 9.45
N LEU A 6 12.19 14.90 9.98
CA LEU A 6 11.00 14.68 10.81
C LEU A 6 9.81 15.42 10.19
N LEU A 7 8.74 14.71 9.91
CA LEU A 7 7.50 15.28 9.42
C LEU A 7 6.54 15.54 10.59
N PRO A 8 6.05 16.78 10.78
CA PRO A 8 5.18 17.13 11.90
C PRO A 8 3.86 16.33 11.89
N ILE A 9 3.33 16.02 13.08
CA ILE A 9 2.09 15.25 13.22
C ILE A 9 0.87 15.98 12.64
N GLN A 10 0.87 17.33 12.66
CA GLN A 10 -0.20 18.17 12.15
C GLN A 10 -0.46 17.95 10.64
N THR A 11 0.53 17.48 9.89
CA THR A 11 0.37 17.13 8.46
C THR A 11 -0.64 16.01 8.21
N ARG A 12 -1.11 15.32 9.25
CA ARG A 12 -2.22 14.36 9.16
C ARG A 12 -3.57 15.01 8.86
N LEU A 13 -3.73 16.29 9.19
CA LEU A 13 -4.95 17.05 8.92
C LEU A 13 -5.03 17.52 7.46
N GLU A 14 -3.96 17.35 6.71
CA GLU A 14 -3.86 17.78 5.32
C GLU A 14 -4.09 16.60 4.36
N PRO A 15 -4.67 16.83 3.17
CA PRO A 15 -5.07 15.76 2.26
C PRO A 15 -3.91 15.10 1.51
N GLN A 16 -2.68 15.63 1.63
CA GLN A 16 -1.51 15.14 0.91
C GLN A 16 -1.08 13.75 1.39
N SER A 17 -0.76 12.89 0.42
CA SER A 17 -0.16 11.58 0.66
C SER A 17 1.29 11.69 1.14
N LEU A 18 1.82 10.64 1.77
CA LEU A 18 3.22 10.60 2.18
C LEU A 18 4.19 10.77 1.00
N ILE A 19 3.84 10.25 -0.18
CA ILE A 19 4.64 10.39 -1.40
C ILE A 19 4.74 11.86 -1.82
N GLU A 20 3.64 12.61 -1.73
CA GLU A 20 3.64 14.05 -2.02
C GLU A 20 4.47 14.81 -0.99
N TRP A 21 4.35 14.47 0.32
CA TRP A 21 5.19 15.06 1.37
C TRP A 21 6.68 14.80 1.16
N GLN A 22 7.08 13.65 0.63
CA GLN A 22 8.47 13.36 0.30
C GLN A 22 9.04 14.31 -0.78
N GLN A 23 8.18 14.89 -1.61
CA GLN A 23 8.57 15.86 -2.64
C GLN A 23 8.63 17.30 -2.11
N MET A 24 8.29 17.53 -0.85
CA MET A 24 8.28 18.84 -0.18
C MET A 24 9.30 18.86 0.97
N PRO A 25 10.61 18.87 0.68
CA PRO A 25 11.65 18.75 1.71
C PRO A 25 11.66 19.91 2.71
N GLU A 26 11.11 21.07 2.34
CA GLU A 26 10.97 22.26 3.20
C GLU A 26 9.97 22.07 4.35
N GLN A 27 9.07 21.10 4.24
CA GLN A 27 8.10 20.78 5.29
C GLN A 27 8.65 19.82 6.35
N TRP A 28 9.84 19.27 6.11
CA TRP A 28 10.53 18.38 7.02
C TRP A 28 11.54 19.13 7.86
N SER A 29 11.50 18.92 9.16
CA SER A 29 12.58 19.40 10.05
C SER A 29 13.81 18.53 9.81
N LYS A 30 14.92 19.12 9.38
CA LYS A 30 16.19 18.43 9.12
C LYS A 30 17.16 18.61 10.28
N ILE A 31 17.71 17.53 10.79
CA ILE A 31 18.74 17.49 11.83
C ILE A 31 19.93 16.74 11.25
N GLU A 32 21.06 17.41 11.14
CA GLU A 32 22.32 16.80 10.71
C GLU A 32 23.09 16.27 11.93
N PHE A 33 23.72 15.12 11.79
CA PHE A 33 24.54 14.52 12.84
C PHE A 33 25.74 13.76 12.24
N ASP A 34 26.81 13.64 13.01
CA ASP A 34 27.95 12.82 12.63
C ASP A 34 27.71 11.36 13.08
N LYS A 35 27.77 10.41 12.13
CA LYS A 35 27.62 8.98 12.42
C LYS A 35 28.66 8.42 13.40
N ASN A 36 29.82 9.06 13.50
CA ASN A 36 30.89 8.67 14.41
C ASN A 36 30.75 9.29 15.80
N ASN A 37 29.79 10.21 15.99
CA ASN A 37 29.49 10.82 17.27
C ASN A 37 28.21 10.21 17.86
N ALA A 38 28.39 9.28 18.79
CA ALA A 38 27.28 8.56 19.41
C ALA A 38 26.28 9.50 20.13
N ASP A 39 26.78 10.57 20.75
CA ASP A 39 25.94 11.52 21.50
C ASP A 39 25.02 12.31 20.55
N GLN A 40 25.55 12.77 19.40
CA GLN A 40 24.73 13.44 18.38
C GLN A 40 23.68 12.50 17.76
N PHE A 41 24.04 11.24 17.55
CA PHE A 41 23.09 10.25 17.05
C PHE A 41 21.97 9.99 18.07
N ILE A 42 22.32 9.82 19.34
CA ILE A 42 21.36 9.63 20.43
C ILE A 42 20.41 10.84 20.51
N GLU A 43 20.96 12.05 20.51
CA GLU A 43 20.15 13.30 20.53
C GLU A 43 19.19 13.37 19.33
N ALA A 44 19.64 12.99 18.13
CA ALA A 44 18.79 12.97 16.95
C ALA A 44 17.65 11.96 17.10
N VAL A 45 17.92 10.74 17.63
CA VAL A 45 16.90 9.71 17.88
C VAL A 45 15.93 10.14 18.99
N GLU A 46 16.41 10.77 20.05
CA GLU A 46 15.56 11.32 21.11
C GLU A 46 14.58 12.36 20.55
N LYS A 47 15.03 13.20 19.63
CA LYS A 47 14.15 14.14 18.93
C LYS A 47 13.05 13.48 18.11
N ALA A 48 13.32 12.31 17.52
CA ALA A 48 12.28 11.53 16.81
C ALA A 48 11.20 11.00 17.75
N ASN A 49 11.53 10.80 19.02
CA ASN A 49 10.62 10.31 20.06
C ASN A 49 9.93 11.44 20.85
N GLU A 50 10.15 12.70 20.49
CA GLU A 50 9.48 13.83 21.15
C GLU A 50 7.96 13.71 21.09
N THR A 51 7.31 14.04 22.20
CA THR A 51 5.86 14.10 22.34
C THR A 51 5.39 15.54 22.53
N ILE A 52 4.10 15.77 22.28
CA ILE A 52 3.43 17.03 22.54
C ILE A 52 2.10 16.77 23.25
N PHE A 53 1.68 17.73 24.06
CA PHE A 53 0.36 17.71 24.68
C PHE A 53 -0.64 18.47 23.82
N VAL A 54 -1.77 17.85 23.50
CA VAL A 54 -2.84 18.43 22.70
C VAL A 54 -4.19 18.18 23.38
N SER A 55 -5.23 18.90 22.99
CA SER A 55 -6.58 18.62 23.48
C SER A 55 -7.07 17.25 23.01
N ALA A 56 -7.95 16.61 23.78
CA ALA A 56 -8.57 15.34 23.39
C ALA A 56 -9.31 15.44 22.04
N GLN A 57 -9.85 16.61 21.70
CA GLN A 57 -10.49 16.84 20.41
C GLN A 57 -9.47 16.86 19.26
N GLU A 58 -8.35 17.52 19.45
CA GLU A 58 -7.26 17.56 18.47
C GLU A 58 -6.60 16.19 18.27
N ALA A 59 -6.37 15.46 19.39
CA ALA A 59 -5.86 14.09 19.31
C ALA A 59 -6.77 13.19 18.48
N ARG A 60 -8.08 13.29 18.64
CA ARG A 60 -9.06 12.52 17.83
C ARG A 60 -9.03 12.94 16.36
N ALA A 61 -8.92 14.24 16.07
CA ALA A 61 -8.79 14.74 14.69
C ALA A 61 -7.51 14.22 14.02
N LEU A 62 -6.44 14.06 14.78
CA LEU A 62 -5.17 13.48 14.35
C LEU A 62 -5.19 11.93 14.29
N GLY A 63 -6.32 11.27 14.59
CA GLY A 63 -6.48 9.82 14.48
C GLY A 63 -6.13 9.02 15.75
N PHE A 64 -5.96 9.66 16.89
CA PHE A 64 -5.67 9.01 18.17
C PHE A 64 -6.97 8.78 18.97
N GLY A 65 -7.80 7.83 18.53
CA GLY A 65 -9.17 7.65 19.05
C GLY A 65 -9.31 6.98 20.42
N PHE A 66 -8.27 6.33 20.96
CA PHE A 66 -8.37 5.46 22.14
C PHE A 66 -7.39 5.78 23.28
N ILE A 67 -6.77 6.94 23.27
CA ILE A 67 -5.87 7.32 24.36
C ILE A 67 -6.72 7.74 25.56
N LYS A 68 -6.56 7.02 26.68
CA LYS A 68 -7.14 7.46 27.96
C LYS A 68 -6.48 8.78 28.35
N ALA A 69 -7.30 9.78 28.67
CA ALA A 69 -6.79 11.00 29.28
C ALA A 69 -6.07 10.63 30.59
N ASP A 70 -4.89 11.18 30.80
CA ASP A 70 -4.17 11.01 32.05
C ASP A 70 -4.96 11.68 33.16
N ASP A 71 -5.07 11.02 34.33
CA ASP A 71 -5.94 11.45 35.44
C ASP A 71 -5.62 12.84 36.04
N SER A 72 -4.58 13.52 35.54
CA SER A 72 -4.10 14.79 36.09
C SER A 72 -4.60 16.06 35.38
N ASP A 73 -5.10 15.95 34.13
CA ASP A 73 -5.68 17.08 33.37
C ASP A 73 -6.77 16.54 32.43
N GLU A 74 -8.03 16.73 32.79
CA GLU A 74 -9.21 16.13 32.11
C GLU A 74 -9.31 16.40 30.62
N ASN A 75 -8.41 17.21 30.00
CA ASN A 75 -8.51 17.66 28.63
C ASN A 75 -7.23 17.56 27.79
N SER A 76 -6.07 17.16 28.31
CA SER A 76 -4.85 17.06 27.54
C SER A 76 -4.37 15.62 27.34
N VAL A 77 -3.92 15.31 26.14
CA VAL A 77 -3.46 13.99 25.73
C VAL A 77 -2.05 14.14 25.16
N GLU A 78 -1.14 13.29 25.63
CA GLU A 78 0.20 13.21 25.08
C GLU A 78 0.19 12.36 23.79
N ILE A 79 0.72 12.94 22.69
CA ILE A 79 0.82 12.29 21.40
C ILE A 79 2.22 12.48 20.81
N PRO A 80 2.69 11.62 19.87
CA PRO A 80 3.92 11.84 19.14
C PRO A 80 3.91 13.20 18.43
N ARG A 81 5.02 13.93 18.52
CA ARG A 81 5.20 15.21 17.81
C ARG A 81 5.33 15.02 16.30
N TRP A 82 5.85 13.89 15.90
CA TRP A 82 6.20 13.60 14.51
C TRP A 82 5.33 12.49 13.92
N ARG A 83 4.89 12.69 12.70
CA ARG A 83 4.14 11.70 11.92
C ARG A 83 5.05 10.63 11.34
N HIS A 84 6.20 11.07 10.80
CA HIS A 84 7.21 10.19 10.20
C HIS A 84 8.60 10.71 10.51
N ALA A 85 9.54 9.78 10.63
CA ALA A 85 10.97 10.03 10.73
C ALA A 85 11.69 9.32 9.58
N GLN A 86 12.56 10.03 8.87
CA GLN A 86 13.42 9.49 7.83
C GLN A 86 14.87 9.67 8.24
N ILE A 87 15.58 8.55 8.48
CA ILE A 87 16.99 8.54 8.83
C ILE A 87 17.79 8.23 7.57
N ASN A 88 18.69 9.12 7.21
CA ASN A 88 19.63 8.92 6.11
C ASN A 88 21.03 8.69 6.68
N ILE A 89 21.53 7.47 6.55
CA ILE A 89 22.84 7.06 7.05
C ILE A 89 23.68 6.41 5.94
N ASP A 90 24.99 6.50 6.08
CA ASP A 90 25.94 5.92 5.16
C ASP A 90 26.14 4.42 5.50
N HIS A 91 25.41 3.55 4.78
CA HIS A 91 25.48 2.10 4.91
C HIS A 91 25.55 1.45 3.52
N PRO A 92 26.38 0.43 3.28
CA PRO A 92 26.59 -0.18 1.95
C PRO A 92 25.31 -0.66 1.27
N LEU A 93 24.35 -1.22 2.01
CA LEU A 93 23.07 -1.66 1.46
C LEU A 93 22.20 -0.46 1.03
N LEU A 94 22.19 0.63 1.82
CA LEU A 94 21.43 1.83 1.51
C LEU A 94 22.01 2.58 0.31
N GLN A 95 23.35 2.58 0.18
CA GLN A 95 24.03 3.16 -1.00
C GLN A 95 23.66 2.46 -2.31
N GLN A 96 23.29 1.18 -2.24
CA GLN A 96 22.78 0.42 -3.39
C GLN A 96 21.31 0.70 -3.70
N GLY A 97 20.69 1.65 -3.00
CA GLY A 97 19.31 2.07 -3.20
C GLY A 97 18.27 1.31 -2.38
N LEU A 98 18.67 0.52 -1.38
CA LEU A 98 17.74 -0.06 -0.42
C LEU A 98 17.15 1.05 0.46
N VAL A 99 15.84 1.06 0.60
CA VAL A 99 15.10 1.87 1.58
C VAL A 99 14.35 0.91 2.49
N ILE A 100 14.60 0.99 3.79
CA ILE A 100 13.91 0.18 4.78
C ILE A 100 12.83 1.03 5.44
N LEU A 101 11.60 0.54 5.41
CA LEU A 101 10.47 1.14 6.06
C LEU A 101 10.13 0.32 7.30
N ASP A 102 10.28 0.92 8.47
CA ASP A 102 9.80 0.35 9.73
C ASP A 102 8.37 0.82 9.99
N THR A 103 7.48 -0.13 10.23
CA THR A 103 6.07 0.14 10.50
C THR A 103 5.78 -0.05 11.98
N PRO A 104 4.95 0.81 12.61
CA PRO A 104 4.46 0.55 13.96
C PRO A 104 3.81 -0.82 14.07
N GLY A 105 3.80 -1.39 15.27
CA GLY A 105 3.19 -2.69 15.53
C GLY A 105 1.75 -2.77 15.03
N LEU A 106 1.40 -3.87 14.39
CA LEU A 106 0.07 -4.09 13.77
C LEU A 106 -1.09 -4.04 14.77
N ASN A 107 -0.79 -4.17 16.06
CA ASN A 107 -1.76 -4.09 17.16
C ASN A 107 -1.91 -2.68 17.73
N ASP A 108 -1.11 -1.71 17.29
CA ASP A 108 -1.22 -0.33 17.73
C ASP A 108 -2.41 0.33 17.02
N ALA A 109 -3.51 0.44 17.75
CA ALA A 109 -4.78 0.94 17.23
C ALA A 109 -4.64 2.33 16.60
N GLY A 110 -4.78 2.41 15.28
CA GLY A 110 -5.00 3.64 14.52
C GLY A 110 -3.79 4.21 13.77
N ILE A 111 -2.54 4.04 14.22
CA ILE A 111 -1.36 4.67 13.59
C ILE A 111 -0.68 3.72 12.59
N GLY A 112 -0.61 2.42 12.93
CA GLY A 112 0.02 1.39 12.09
C GLY A 112 -0.70 1.16 10.76
N SER A 113 -2.02 1.30 10.74
CA SER A 113 -2.83 1.05 9.55
C SER A 113 -2.57 2.05 8.40
N GLU A 114 -2.29 3.32 8.70
CA GLU A 114 -2.04 4.34 7.67
C GLU A 114 -0.78 4.03 6.86
N LEU A 115 0.35 3.73 7.54
CA LEU A 115 1.61 3.39 6.88
C LEU A 115 1.49 2.09 6.07
N ILE A 116 0.84 1.09 6.65
CA ILE A 116 0.65 -0.20 5.98
C ILE A 116 -0.21 -0.03 4.74
N ILE A 117 -1.34 0.66 4.82
CA ILE A 117 -2.26 0.87 3.70
C ILE A 117 -1.63 1.74 2.62
N SER A 118 -0.91 2.80 2.99
CA SER A 118 -0.36 3.75 2.02
C SER A 118 0.94 3.28 1.37
N LEU A 119 1.81 2.57 2.08
CA LEU A 119 3.17 2.25 1.62
C LEU A 119 3.35 0.78 1.21
N THR A 120 2.62 -0.17 1.81
CA THR A 120 2.70 -1.59 1.42
C THR A 120 2.42 -1.82 -0.07
N PRO A 121 1.47 -1.12 -0.72
CA PRO A 121 1.28 -1.24 -2.16
C PRO A 121 2.50 -0.81 -2.99
N HIS A 122 3.36 0.03 -2.44
CA HIS A 122 4.56 0.56 -3.12
C HIS A 122 5.85 -0.15 -2.71
N ALA A 123 5.84 -0.97 -1.65
CA ALA A 123 7.00 -1.74 -1.24
C ALA A 123 7.34 -2.83 -2.26
N GLN A 124 8.60 -2.91 -2.69
CA GLN A 124 9.09 -3.95 -3.60
C GLN A 124 9.33 -5.28 -2.88
N ALA A 125 9.62 -5.24 -1.59
CA ALA A 125 9.75 -6.41 -0.74
C ALA A 125 9.10 -6.14 0.61
N ALA A 126 8.67 -7.20 1.28
CA ALA A 126 8.08 -7.11 2.59
C ALA A 126 8.64 -8.21 3.50
N VAL A 127 8.96 -7.83 4.74
CA VAL A 127 9.45 -8.74 5.77
C VAL A 127 8.46 -8.75 6.92
N PHE A 128 7.84 -9.88 7.17
CA PHE A 128 6.94 -10.08 8.30
C PHE A 128 7.74 -10.59 9.49
N ILE A 129 7.76 -9.83 10.58
CA ILE A 129 8.55 -10.16 11.77
C ILE A 129 7.62 -10.56 12.91
N MET A 130 7.86 -11.72 13.50
CA MET A 130 7.12 -12.21 14.66
C MET A 130 8.03 -12.91 15.67
N PRO A 131 7.67 -13.00 16.95
CA PRO A 131 8.44 -13.75 17.95
C PRO A 131 8.32 -15.26 17.67
N ILE A 132 9.44 -16.01 17.83
CA ILE A 132 9.46 -17.45 17.58
C ILE A 132 8.63 -18.27 18.59
N ASN A 133 8.45 -17.76 19.80
CA ASN A 133 7.70 -18.41 20.88
C ASN A 133 6.21 -18.08 20.90
N SER A 134 5.75 -17.18 20.05
CA SER A 134 4.30 -16.97 19.87
C SER A 134 3.76 -18.06 18.96
N GLU A 135 2.65 -18.68 19.34
CA GLU A 135 1.82 -19.38 18.38
C GLU A 135 1.37 -18.34 17.35
N VAL A 136 1.37 -18.73 16.07
CA VAL A 136 0.86 -17.85 15.01
C VAL A 136 -0.60 -17.53 15.34
N ALA A 137 -0.85 -16.39 15.97
CA ALA A 137 -2.19 -16.02 16.40
C ALA A 137 -3.10 -15.85 15.18
N THR A 138 -4.39 -16.08 15.36
CA THR A 138 -5.38 -15.87 14.27
C THR A 138 -5.33 -14.44 13.74
N SER A 139 -5.02 -13.46 14.59
CA SER A 139 -4.78 -12.07 14.21
C SER A 139 -3.59 -11.92 13.24
N ASP A 140 -2.47 -12.56 13.55
CA ASP A 140 -1.25 -12.50 12.73
C ASP A 140 -1.47 -13.16 11.38
N LEU A 141 -2.19 -14.29 11.35
CA LEU A 141 -2.60 -14.96 10.11
C LEU A 141 -3.53 -14.08 9.28
N THR A 142 -4.46 -13.37 9.90
CA THR A 142 -5.38 -12.48 9.20
C THR A 142 -4.61 -11.33 8.55
N ILE A 143 -3.74 -10.67 9.32
CA ILE A 143 -2.89 -9.58 8.83
C ILE A 143 -1.95 -10.08 7.75
N TYR A 144 -1.29 -11.22 7.98
CA TYR A 144 -0.43 -11.83 6.97
C TYR A 144 -1.20 -12.08 5.67
N ARG A 145 -2.39 -12.66 5.75
CA ARG A 145 -3.23 -12.95 4.57
C ARG A 145 -3.73 -11.68 3.89
N GLU A 146 -4.14 -10.68 4.63
CA GLU A 146 -4.66 -9.43 4.08
C GLU A 146 -3.60 -8.62 3.33
N PHE A 147 -2.40 -8.52 3.90
CA PHE A 147 -1.33 -7.67 3.36
C PHE A 147 -0.27 -8.44 2.58
N PHE A 148 -0.14 -9.75 2.81
CA PHE A 148 0.93 -10.57 2.25
C PHE A 148 0.42 -11.73 1.38
N ALA A 149 -0.75 -12.32 1.62
CA ALA A 149 -1.29 -13.42 0.83
C ALA A 149 -2.08 -12.92 -0.38
N GLY A 150 -1.86 -13.52 -1.55
CA GLY A 150 -2.71 -13.29 -2.72
C GLY A 150 -2.04 -12.87 -4.01
N LYS A 151 -0.71 -12.90 -4.05
CA LYS A 151 0.04 -12.78 -5.32
C LYS A 151 0.85 -14.04 -5.52
N GLU A 152 0.48 -14.86 -6.52
CA GLU A 152 0.97 -16.22 -6.75
C GLU A 152 2.48 -16.35 -7.04
N ASP A 153 3.23 -15.26 -7.15
CA ASP A 153 4.64 -15.31 -7.55
C ASP A 153 5.50 -14.34 -6.72
N ASP A 154 5.49 -14.52 -5.37
CA ASP A 154 6.04 -13.52 -4.49
C ASP A 154 7.42 -13.88 -3.93
N ASN A 155 8.41 -13.81 -4.81
CA ASN A 155 9.83 -13.87 -4.42
C ASN A 155 10.29 -12.68 -3.55
N SER A 156 9.38 -11.76 -3.20
CA SER A 156 9.66 -10.52 -2.48
C SER A 156 9.16 -10.52 -1.03
N ARG A 157 8.66 -11.66 -0.54
CA ARG A 157 8.08 -11.78 0.80
C ARG A 157 8.87 -12.73 1.66
N PHE A 158 9.24 -12.26 2.84
CA PHE A 158 10.05 -13.00 3.79
C PHE A 158 9.39 -12.97 5.17
N VAL A 159 9.64 -14.00 5.96
CA VAL A 159 9.20 -14.09 7.35
C VAL A 159 10.44 -14.22 8.23
N VAL A 160 10.49 -13.43 9.28
CA VAL A 160 11.56 -13.48 10.28
C VAL A 160 10.97 -13.83 11.64
N LEU A 161 11.32 -15.00 12.13
CA LEU A 161 11.03 -15.42 13.50
C LEU A 161 12.14 -14.86 14.39
N ASN A 162 11.83 -13.79 15.12
CA ASN A 162 12.79 -13.14 16.01
C ASN A 162 12.77 -13.75 17.42
N LYS A 163 13.78 -13.44 18.21
CA LYS A 163 13.95 -13.84 19.62
C LYS A 163 14.21 -15.34 19.80
N ILE A 164 14.99 -15.98 18.91
CA ILE A 164 15.39 -17.40 19.07
C ILE A 164 16.15 -17.64 20.38
N ASP A 165 16.78 -16.60 20.93
CA ASP A 165 17.46 -16.64 22.22
C ASP A 165 16.53 -17.03 23.39
N THR A 166 15.24 -16.91 23.24
CA THR A 166 14.24 -17.37 24.23
C THR A 166 14.08 -18.90 24.26
N LEU A 167 14.53 -19.59 23.21
CA LEU A 167 14.54 -21.05 23.13
C LEU A 167 15.88 -21.66 23.55
N TRP A 168 16.90 -20.83 23.81
CA TRP A 168 18.21 -21.32 24.26
C TRP A 168 18.10 -21.87 25.68
N ASP A 169 18.45 -23.10 25.82
CA ASP A 169 18.44 -23.84 27.08
C ASP A 169 19.87 -24.34 27.38
N ASP A 170 20.45 -23.78 28.42
CA ASP A 170 21.84 -24.11 28.81
C ASP A 170 21.99 -25.55 29.31
N SER A 171 20.90 -26.26 29.59
CA SER A 171 20.89 -27.69 29.92
C SER A 171 20.98 -28.60 28.69
N LYS A 172 20.80 -28.03 27.47
CA LYS A 172 20.84 -28.74 26.20
C LYS A 172 22.09 -28.42 25.40
N THR A 173 22.43 -29.31 24.48
CA THR A 173 23.51 -29.05 23.54
C THR A 173 23.07 -27.97 22.50
N ALA A 174 24.05 -27.36 21.81
CA ALA A 174 23.79 -26.41 20.74
C ALA A 174 22.90 -27.03 19.66
N GLU A 175 23.21 -28.27 19.27
CA GLU A 175 22.43 -29.00 18.24
C GLU A 175 20.98 -29.26 18.68
N GLN A 176 20.73 -29.51 19.96
CA GLN A 176 19.38 -29.71 20.48
C GLN A 176 18.58 -28.39 20.47
N ASN A 177 19.24 -27.28 20.77
CA ASN A 177 18.62 -25.95 20.66
C ASN A 177 18.31 -25.62 19.20
N ASP A 178 19.22 -25.89 18.26
CA ASP A 178 19.04 -25.65 16.84
C ASP A 178 17.89 -26.49 16.27
N VAL A 179 17.75 -27.76 16.67
CA VAL A 179 16.62 -28.60 16.31
C VAL A 179 15.30 -28.01 16.80
N ALA A 180 15.25 -27.48 18.01
CA ALA A 180 14.03 -26.84 18.53
C ALA A 180 13.66 -25.58 17.76
N ILE A 181 14.64 -24.78 17.37
CA ILE A 181 14.45 -23.59 16.53
C ILE A 181 13.93 -23.99 15.15
N GLU A 182 14.55 -25.03 14.54
CA GLU A 182 14.19 -25.51 13.21
C GLU A 182 12.74 -26.04 13.16
N ILE A 183 12.32 -26.80 14.16
CA ILE A 183 10.92 -27.27 14.25
C ILE A 183 9.96 -26.07 14.25
N LYS A 184 10.23 -25.06 15.06
CA LYS A 184 9.39 -23.85 15.09
C LYS A 184 9.38 -23.08 13.78
N ARG A 185 10.52 -23.05 13.09
CA ARG A 185 10.66 -22.43 11.77
C ARG A 185 9.77 -23.13 10.73
N LEU A 186 9.81 -24.46 10.69
CA LEU A 186 9.01 -25.27 9.80
C LEU A 186 7.50 -25.18 10.12
N ASP A 187 7.13 -25.21 11.40
CA ASP A 187 5.75 -25.02 11.85
C ASP A 187 5.18 -23.68 11.38
N ALA A 188 5.96 -22.62 11.52
CA ALA A 188 5.55 -21.29 11.07
C ALA A 188 5.44 -21.20 9.53
N ALA A 189 6.38 -21.78 8.79
CA ALA A 189 6.33 -21.85 7.33
C ALA A 189 5.03 -22.54 6.86
N HIS A 190 4.72 -23.68 7.47
CA HIS A 190 3.51 -24.43 7.17
C HIS A 190 2.24 -23.67 7.54
N ALA A 191 2.18 -23.07 8.73
CA ALA A 191 1.02 -22.31 9.20
C ALA A 191 0.72 -21.07 8.34
N LEU A 192 1.78 -20.39 7.85
CA LEU A 192 1.68 -19.21 6.99
C LEU A 192 1.51 -19.57 5.51
N GLY A 193 1.76 -20.83 5.12
CA GLY A 193 1.74 -21.26 3.73
C GLY A 193 2.88 -20.67 2.90
N VAL A 194 4.05 -20.51 3.51
CA VAL A 194 5.25 -19.90 2.90
C VAL A 194 6.29 -20.97 2.64
N SER A 195 7.09 -20.84 1.58
CA SER A 195 8.24 -21.70 1.35
C SER A 195 9.23 -21.60 2.53
N GLU A 196 9.73 -22.74 2.98
CA GLU A 196 10.68 -22.85 4.10
C GLU A 196 11.90 -21.96 3.94
N GLU A 197 12.39 -21.78 2.71
CA GLU A 197 13.55 -20.95 2.37
C GLU A 197 13.33 -19.44 2.65
N ARG A 198 12.05 -19.03 2.83
CA ARG A 198 11.68 -17.64 3.09
C ARG A 198 11.42 -17.34 4.54
N VAL A 199 11.49 -18.36 5.39
CA VAL A 199 11.32 -18.22 6.83
C VAL A 199 12.67 -18.32 7.50
N MET A 200 13.11 -17.26 8.12
CA MET A 200 14.37 -17.18 8.86
C MET A 200 14.10 -17.10 10.35
N ALA A 201 14.92 -17.75 11.15
CA ALA A 201 14.85 -17.71 12.61
C ALA A 201 16.12 -17.04 13.16
N VAL A 202 15.98 -15.91 13.86
CA VAL A 202 17.10 -15.08 14.29
C VAL A 202 16.90 -14.51 15.70
N SER A 203 17.99 -14.08 16.33
CA SER A 203 17.96 -13.18 17.49
C SER A 203 18.58 -11.84 17.13
N ALA A 204 17.75 -10.84 16.80
CA ALA A 204 18.23 -9.50 16.48
C ALA A 204 18.99 -8.87 17.68
N LYS A 205 18.51 -9.09 18.91
CA LYS A 205 19.14 -8.57 20.12
C LYS A 205 20.55 -9.14 20.33
N LYS A 206 20.69 -10.46 20.19
CA LYS A 206 22.00 -11.13 20.38
C LYS A 206 22.94 -10.86 19.21
N GLY A 207 22.41 -10.76 17.98
CA GLY A 207 23.19 -10.36 16.82
C GLY A 207 23.76 -8.94 16.96
N LEU A 208 22.95 -7.98 17.41
CA LEU A 208 23.42 -6.63 17.68
C LEU A 208 24.50 -6.61 18.77
N LEU A 209 24.26 -7.31 19.89
CA LEU A 209 25.22 -7.41 20.98
C LEU A 209 26.56 -8.04 20.52
N ALA A 210 26.48 -9.07 19.69
CA ALA A 210 27.64 -9.73 19.11
C ALA A 210 28.44 -8.78 18.21
N LYS A 211 27.78 -8.00 17.37
CA LYS A 211 28.45 -6.98 16.52
C LYS A 211 29.13 -5.90 17.37
N ILE A 212 28.50 -5.43 18.45
CA ILE A 212 29.07 -4.41 19.35
C ILE A 212 30.33 -4.97 20.07
N ASN A 213 30.27 -6.20 20.56
CA ASN A 213 31.35 -6.83 21.33
C ASN A 213 32.38 -7.55 20.48
N ASN A 214 32.21 -7.60 19.16
CA ASN A 214 33.02 -8.41 18.23
C ASN A 214 33.07 -9.91 18.63
N ASP A 215 31.95 -10.46 19.08
CA ASP A 215 31.79 -11.85 19.48
C ASP A 215 31.26 -12.67 18.28
N GLU A 216 32.19 -13.35 17.59
CA GLU A 216 31.90 -14.16 16.41
C GLU A 216 31.03 -15.39 16.72
N GLU A 217 31.20 -16.00 17.91
CA GLU A 217 30.41 -17.16 18.31
C GLU A 217 28.96 -16.79 18.56
N LEU A 218 28.73 -15.73 19.31
CA LEU A 218 27.40 -15.20 19.54
C LEU A 218 26.75 -14.69 18.22
N LEU A 219 27.56 -14.12 17.32
CA LEU A 219 27.07 -13.65 16.00
C LEU A 219 26.53 -14.83 15.19
N LYS A 220 27.29 -15.93 15.07
CA LYS A 220 26.86 -17.16 14.40
C LYS A 220 25.59 -17.73 15.05
N ARG A 221 25.58 -17.84 16.37
CA ARG A 221 24.47 -18.39 17.15
C ARG A 221 23.20 -17.52 17.05
N SER A 222 23.33 -16.23 16.76
CA SER A 222 22.21 -15.32 16.58
C SER A 222 21.49 -15.48 15.24
N HIS A 223 22.12 -16.11 14.26
CA HIS A 223 21.67 -16.24 12.87
C HIS A 223 21.36 -14.91 12.16
N ILE A 224 21.79 -13.75 12.68
CA ILE A 224 21.44 -12.43 12.11
C ILE A 224 21.99 -12.26 10.68
N GLU A 225 23.06 -12.96 10.33
CA GLU A 225 23.63 -12.95 8.99
C GLU A 225 22.66 -13.46 7.91
N LEU A 226 21.65 -14.26 8.29
CA LEU A 226 20.59 -14.67 7.35
C LEU A 226 19.78 -13.45 6.86
N VAL A 227 19.55 -12.48 7.75
CA VAL A 227 18.85 -11.23 7.38
C VAL A 227 19.74 -10.37 6.49
N ASP A 228 21.02 -10.23 6.82
CA ASP A 228 21.99 -9.50 5.99
C ASP A 228 22.05 -10.11 4.58
N ASN A 229 22.10 -11.45 4.47
CA ASN A 229 22.09 -12.18 3.21
C ASN A 229 20.78 -12.02 2.44
N MET A 230 19.64 -12.06 3.12
CA MET A 230 18.34 -11.82 2.49
C MET A 230 18.28 -10.41 1.90
N LEU A 231 18.66 -9.39 2.64
CA LEU A 231 18.64 -8.01 2.17
C LEU A 231 19.60 -7.80 0.99
N GLY A 232 20.83 -8.34 1.08
CA GLY A 232 21.84 -8.18 0.04
C GLY A 232 21.58 -9.03 -1.20
N ASN A 233 21.32 -10.32 -1.03
CA ASN A 233 21.29 -11.28 -2.14
C ASN A 233 19.89 -11.51 -2.67
N SER A 234 18.89 -11.62 -1.78
CA SER A 234 17.52 -11.93 -2.24
C SER A 234 16.73 -10.70 -2.66
N ILE A 235 16.95 -9.54 -2.05
CA ILE A 235 16.22 -8.31 -2.36
C ILE A 235 17.01 -7.44 -3.34
N LEU A 236 18.24 -7.03 -2.99
CA LEU A 236 18.99 -6.09 -3.81
C LEU A 236 19.42 -6.66 -5.17
N GLN A 237 19.96 -7.88 -5.19
CA GLN A 237 20.40 -8.50 -6.46
C GLN A 237 19.23 -8.81 -7.39
N ARG A 238 18.05 -9.08 -6.85
CA ARG A 238 16.84 -9.35 -7.62
C ARG A 238 15.94 -8.13 -7.80
N ARG A 239 16.40 -6.95 -7.40
CA ARG A 239 15.63 -5.71 -7.47
C ARG A 239 15.03 -5.47 -8.85
N ASP A 240 15.82 -5.62 -9.89
CA ASP A 240 15.39 -5.34 -11.27
C ASP A 240 14.36 -6.38 -11.74
N GLU A 241 14.49 -7.65 -11.35
CA GLU A 241 13.51 -8.72 -11.62
C GLU A 241 12.19 -8.44 -10.88
N ILE A 242 12.26 -8.09 -9.60
CA ILE A 242 11.10 -7.75 -8.76
C ILE A 242 10.38 -6.53 -9.35
N MET A 243 11.13 -5.49 -9.69
CA MET A 243 10.56 -4.27 -10.30
C MET A 243 9.93 -4.55 -11.66
N TYR A 244 10.58 -5.37 -12.50
CA TYR A 244 10.05 -5.74 -13.81
C TYR A 244 8.74 -6.52 -13.68
N THR A 245 8.71 -7.54 -12.83
CA THR A 245 7.50 -8.37 -12.59
C THR A 245 6.34 -7.49 -12.11
N ARG A 246 6.60 -6.58 -11.19
CA ARG A 246 5.59 -5.66 -10.69
C ARG A 246 5.11 -4.68 -11.75
N LEU A 247 6.02 -4.06 -12.50
CA LEU A 247 5.68 -3.16 -13.60
C LEU A 247 4.78 -3.85 -14.63
N MET A 248 5.09 -5.10 -14.97
CA MET A 248 4.27 -5.89 -15.89
C MET A 248 2.88 -6.18 -15.34
N ALA A 249 2.76 -6.50 -14.05
CA ALA A 249 1.48 -6.69 -13.39
C ALA A 249 0.63 -5.40 -13.39
N ASP A 250 1.23 -4.27 -13.05
CA ASP A 250 0.56 -2.96 -13.06
C ASP A 250 0.11 -2.55 -14.47
N LEU A 251 0.96 -2.79 -15.49
CA LEU A 251 0.60 -2.57 -16.89
C LEU A 251 -0.58 -3.43 -17.33
N GLN A 252 -0.65 -4.70 -16.91
CA GLN A 252 -1.80 -5.57 -17.21
C GLN A 252 -3.10 -5.03 -16.59
N VAL A 253 -3.06 -4.55 -15.35
CA VAL A 253 -4.22 -3.93 -14.69
C VAL A 253 -4.67 -2.68 -15.44
N ILE A 254 -3.75 -1.81 -15.84
CA ILE A 254 -4.05 -0.61 -16.62
C ILE A 254 -4.67 -1.01 -17.98
N GLN A 255 -4.07 -1.97 -18.67
CA GLN A 255 -4.57 -2.46 -19.96
C GLN A 255 -6.02 -2.99 -19.84
N GLN A 256 -6.31 -3.77 -18.79
CA GLN A 256 -7.66 -4.28 -18.54
C GLN A 256 -8.67 -3.15 -18.26
N LYS A 257 -8.28 -2.15 -17.47
CA LYS A 257 -9.13 -0.96 -17.20
C LYS A 257 -9.42 -0.18 -18.47
N VAL A 258 -8.40 0.10 -19.27
CA VAL A 258 -8.56 0.82 -20.56
C VAL A 258 -9.45 0.03 -21.50
N ARG A 259 -9.23 -1.28 -21.63
CA ARG A 259 -10.06 -2.16 -22.46
C ARG A 259 -11.54 -2.17 -22.02
N SER A 260 -11.78 -2.23 -20.72
CA SER A 260 -13.13 -2.16 -20.15
C SER A 260 -13.81 -0.82 -20.46
N LEU A 261 -13.11 0.30 -20.32
CA LEU A 261 -13.63 1.63 -20.65
C LEU A 261 -13.95 1.77 -22.15
N LEU A 262 -13.06 1.29 -23.02
CA LEU A 262 -13.27 1.32 -24.46
C LEU A 262 -14.46 0.44 -24.89
N ASN A 263 -14.60 -0.76 -24.32
CA ASN A 263 -15.73 -1.64 -24.60
C ASN A 263 -17.04 -1.02 -24.15
N ARG A 264 -17.09 -0.40 -22.97
CA ARG A 264 -18.28 0.33 -22.50
C ARG A 264 -18.64 1.46 -23.46
N ARG A 265 -17.66 2.29 -23.84
CA ARG A 265 -17.88 3.40 -24.76
C ARG A 265 -18.34 2.93 -26.14
N ALA A 266 -17.79 1.81 -26.65
CA ALA A 266 -18.23 1.21 -27.88
C ALA A 266 -19.69 0.73 -27.79
N SER A 267 -20.07 0.08 -26.70
CA SER A 267 -21.45 -0.35 -26.45
C SER A 267 -22.44 0.84 -26.45
N ASP A 268 -22.10 1.91 -25.72
CA ASP A 268 -22.92 3.13 -25.67
C ASP A 268 -23.09 3.76 -27.06
N LEU A 269 -22.03 3.78 -27.87
CA LEU A 269 -22.09 4.31 -29.24
C LEU A 269 -22.93 3.43 -30.16
N TYR A 270 -22.87 2.09 -30.03
CA TYR A 270 -23.72 1.19 -30.80
C TYR A 270 -25.19 1.36 -30.44
N GLU A 271 -25.52 1.54 -29.17
CA GLU A 271 -26.88 1.83 -28.72
C GLU A 271 -27.41 3.13 -29.32
N GLN A 272 -26.64 4.22 -29.22
CA GLN A 272 -26.97 5.51 -29.82
C GLN A 272 -27.16 5.42 -31.34
N LEU A 273 -26.34 4.66 -32.03
CA LEU A 273 -26.43 4.44 -33.47
C LEU A 273 -27.71 3.68 -33.84
N SER A 274 -28.08 2.68 -33.03
CA SER A 274 -29.32 1.92 -33.21
C SER A 274 -30.54 2.83 -33.03
N GLU A 275 -30.56 3.65 -31.96
CA GLU A 275 -31.66 4.64 -31.73
C GLU A 275 -31.78 5.63 -32.88
N LEU A 276 -30.64 6.12 -33.38
CA LEU A 276 -30.62 7.09 -34.50
C LEU A 276 -31.17 6.48 -35.78
N ASN A 277 -30.80 5.22 -36.07
CA ASN A 277 -31.35 4.50 -37.24
C ASN A 277 -32.87 4.26 -37.11
N GLU A 278 -33.37 3.95 -35.91
CA GLU A 278 -34.81 3.79 -35.69
C GLU A 278 -35.55 5.13 -35.88
N LEU A 279 -34.98 6.24 -35.37
CA LEU A 279 -35.56 7.58 -35.58
C LEU A 279 -35.56 7.97 -37.06
N GLN A 280 -34.50 7.66 -37.79
CA GLN A 280 -34.42 7.89 -39.23
C GLN A 280 -35.51 7.11 -39.96
N ALA A 281 -35.67 5.81 -39.68
CA ALA A 281 -36.73 5.00 -40.29
C ALA A 281 -38.14 5.52 -39.98
N LYS A 282 -38.41 5.98 -38.75
CA LYS A 282 -39.66 6.60 -38.36
C LYS A 282 -39.90 7.92 -39.13
N ASN A 283 -38.91 8.75 -39.26
CA ASN A 283 -38.99 10.00 -40.02
C ASN A 283 -39.27 9.75 -41.50
N GLU A 284 -38.62 8.79 -42.13
CA GLU A 284 -38.88 8.39 -43.52
C GLU A 284 -40.33 7.93 -43.71
N THR A 285 -40.84 7.14 -42.76
CA THR A 285 -42.24 6.69 -42.77
C THR A 285 -43.22 7.87 -42.67
N ILE A 286 -42.98 8.81 -41.75
CA ILE A 286 -43.79 10.00 -41.57
C ILE A 286 -43.73 10.89 -42.81
N MET A 287 -42.55 11.10 -43.38
CA MET A 287 -42.37 11.88 -44.60
C MET A 287 -43.14 11.26 -45.78
N HIS A 288 -43.09 9.93 -45.90
CA HIS A 288 -43.86 9.21 -46.94
C HIS A 288 -45.37 9.39 -46.76
N GLN A 289 -45.90 9.24 -45.54
CA GLN A 289 -47.31 9.46 -45.23
C GLN A 289 -47.73 10.90 -45.52
N GLN A 290 -46.92 11.87 -45.15
CA GLN A 290 -47.19 13.28 -45.44
C GLN A 290 -47.24 13.59 -46.96
N ARG A 291 -46.30 13.02 -47.71
CA ARG A 291 -46.30 13.13 -49.18
C ARG A 291 -47.58 12.56 -49.80
N LEU A 292 -47.98 11.38 -49.36
CA LEU A 292 -49.24 10.76 -49.84
C LEU A 292 -50.45 11.63 -49.52
N LYS A 293 -50.49 12.19 -48.30
CA LYS A 293 -51.60 13.10 -47.91
C LYS A 293 -51.65 14.37 -48.73
N ILE A 294 -50.50 15.01 -49.01
CA ILE A 294 -50.36 16.18 -49.83
C ILE A 294 -50.87 15.88 -51.26
N THR A 295 -50.49 14.73 -51.83
CA THR A 295 -50.96 14.31 -53.18
C THR A 295 -52.47 14.12 -53.18
N GLN A 296 -53.07 13.46 -52.19
CA GLN A 296 -54.48 13.28 -52.04
C GLN A 296 -55.24 14.64 -51.92
N ASP A 297 -54.68 15.54 -51.10
CA ASP A 297 -55.28 16.90 -50.95
C ASP A 297 -55.19 17.69 -52.24
N GLN A 298 -54.09 17.57 -53.02
CA GLN A 298 -53.95 18.18 -54.34
C GLN A 298 -55.01 17.63 -55.32
N ASP A 299 -55.13 16.30 -55.42
CA ASP A 299 -56.12 15.67 -56.29
C ASP A 299 -57.54 16.12 -55.91
N THR A 300 -57.86 16.17 -54.64
CA THR A 300 -59.17 16.63 -54.11
C THR A 300 -59.41 18.07 -54.46
N PHE A 301 -58.44 18.94 -54.39
CA PHE A 301 -58.48 20.31 -54.73
C PHE A 301 -58.70 20.49 -56.23
N GLU A 302 -57.96 19.79 -57.10
CA GLU A 302 -58.14 19.82 -58.56
C GLU A 302 -59.55 19.37 -58.98
N VAL A 303 -60.08 18.32 -58.37
CA VAL A 303 -61.48 17.89 -58.61
C VAL A 303 -62.48 18.96 -58.21
N SER A 304 -62.24 19.61 -57.06
CA SER A 304 -63.12 20.70 -56.57
C SER A 304 -63.07 21.92 -57.46
N VAL A 305 -61.87 22.30 -57.92
CA VAL A 305 -61.71 23.40 -58.91
C VAL A 305 -62.39 23.05 -60.22
N GLY A 306 -62.24 21.83 -60.73
CA GLY A 306 -62.90 21.35 -61.93
C GLY A 306 -64.45 21.43 -61.81
N ARG A 307 -65.00 21.06 -60.64
CA ARG A 307 -66.49 21.21 -60.39
C ARG A 307 -66.90 22.65 -60.36
N ILE A 308 -66.14 23.56 -59.79
CA ILE A 308 -66.45 25.02 -59.78
C ILE A 308 -66.44 25.58 -61.21
N HIS A 309 -65.44 25.18 -62.02
CA HIS A 309 -65.34 25.56 -63.40
C HIS A 309 -66.55 25.02 -64.23
N ALA A 310 -66.98 23.80 -64.03
CA ALA A 310 -68.11 23.23 -64.69
C ALA A 310 -69.43 23.98 -64.41
N ILE A 311 -69.60 24.40 -63.13
CA ILE A 311 -70.77 25.22 -62.75
C ILE A 311 -70.79 26.60 -63.45
N ARG A 312 -69.62 27.20 -63.68
CA ARG A 312 -69.47 28.51 -64.32
C ARG A 312 -69.70 28.47 -65.80
N ILE A 313 -69.67 27.33 -66.47
CA ILE A 313 -69.94 27.15 -67.89
C ILE A 313 -71.46 26.98 -68.16
N VAL A 314 -72.26 26.64 -67.16
CA VAL A 314 -73.70 26.35 -67.28
C VAL A 314 -74.56 27.56 -66.99
N HIS A 315 -74.02 28.71 -66.62
CA HIS A 315 -74.66 30.01 -66.49
C HIS A 315 -74.09 30.96 -67.53
#